data_11ffac564f683287e951ee2f35c8e5ad
#
_entry.id   11ffac564f683287e951ee2f35c8e5ad
#
_cell.length_a   1.000
_cell.length_b   1.000
_cell.length_c   1.000
_cell.angle_alpha   90.00
_cell.angle_beta   90.00
_cell.angle_gamma   90.00
#
_symmetry.space_group_name_H-M   'P 1'
#
loop_
_entity.id
_entity.type
_entity.pdbx_description
1 polymer ?
#
loop_
_entity_poly.entity_id
_entity_poly.type
_entity_poly.pdbx_seq_one_letter_code
_entity_poly.pdbx_strand_id
1 'polypeptide(L)'
;MAESSAPSTRRPKGPTLKYMAKRVLAEFSRDGGTDQAAKLTYFMVLSIAPTMLALFSMATLLLADIKDQIAQLIKDAITSGAGGSGMDIGPAVDSTLDSLMGSATGGTIALIIGIATALWSASAYVKAYARVANQIYEVPEGRGPVRMNLAMLAITLVLILGILTILISVLLNETIVDGLVAPLAGPLGAQGFVSFLSGTFLPFWAWLKWPVILLLAFALVSVLYWGAPNVDRRFRLISPGGVFAVLGIAVAAVALSIYMTTVASYSSYGAIGGIMAVLFALWVMNIVIIMGAEVDAEYERASELEAGKPAEATVTAPLRDDTGAKKAAAKHEKLVDEGRDIRLRHLHRDGDAYTAEGSRLTPSGSIPAVDPDAEAAQTSHEKDAGRKADGQDSAGSSTSSSSTD
;
A
#
# COMPACT_ATOMS: atom_id res chain seq x y z
N MET A 1 -13.03 -16.14 36.66
CA MET A 1 -12.91 -14.69 36.34
C MET A 1 -11.47 -14.33 36.48
N ALA A 2 -10.71 -14.32 35.35
CA ALA A 2 -9.35 -13.85 35.32
C ALA A 2 -9.44 -12.40 34.79
N GLU A 3 -9.10 -11.43 35.64
CA GLU A 3 -8.95 -10.02 35.25
C GLU A 3 -7.91 -9.95 34.15
N SER A 4 -8.34 -9.61 32.94
CA SER A 4 -7.49 -9.19 31.85
C SER A 4 -6.89 -7.84 32.22
N SER A 5 -5.78 -7.84 32.95
CA SER A 5 -4.96 -6.66 33.14
C SER A 5 -4.45 -6.20 31.79
N ALA A 6 -4.95 -5.06 31.33
CA ALA A 6 -4.47 -4.41 30.11
C ALA A 6 -2.93 -4.27 30.18
N PRO A 7 -2.18 -4.75 29.17
CA PRO A 7 -0.73 -4.71 29.20
C PRO A 7 -0.27 -3.26 29.27
N SER A 8 0.53 -2.94 30.29
CA SER A 8 1.22 -1.65 30.38
C SER A 8 2.18 -1.54 29.20
N THR A 9 1.84 -0.75 28.20
CA THR A 9 2.71 -0.47 27.06
C THR A 9 3.90 0.35 27.54
N ARG A 10 4.99 -0.30 27.85
CA ARG A 10 6.27 0.39 28.10
C ARG A 10 6.82 0.88 26.77
N ARG A 11 7.30 2.12 26.73
CA ARG A 11 7.95 2.66 25.52
C ARG A 11 9.30 1.96 25.33
N PRO A 12 9.60 1.44 24.12
CA PRO A 12 10.88 0.78 23.84
C PRO A 12 12.08 1.67 24.15
N LYS A 13 13.11 1.08 24.79
CA LYS A 13 14.36 1.76 25.14
C LYS A 13 15.39 1.68 24.01
N GLY A 14 16.50 2.41 24.11
CA GLY A 14 17.50 2.54 23.06
C GLY A 14 18.01 1.23 22.43
N PRO A 15 18.42 0.19 23.21
CA PRO A 15 18.83 -1.10 22.64
C PRO A 15 17.71 -1.81 21.86
N THR A 16 16.48 -1.74 22.38
CA THR A 16 15.28 -2.31 21.76
C THR A 16 14.92 -1.58 20.47
N LEU A 17 15.09 -0.26 20.40
CA LEU A 17 14.89 0.53 19.17
C LEU A 17 15.89 0.13 18.07
N LYS A 18 17.16 -0.14 18.42
CA LYS A 18 18.14 -0.64 17.43
C LYS A 18 17.77 -2.02 16.90
N TYR A 19 17.27 -2.91 17.76
CA TYR A 19 16.75 -4.21 17.37
C TYR A 19 15.55 -4.05 16.44
N MET A 20 14.58 -3.21 16.83
CA MET A 20 13.39 -2.89 16.03
C MET A 20 13.76 -2.39 14.62
N ALA A 21 14.67 -1.41 14.52
CA ALA A 21 15.10 -0.88 13.21
C ALA A 21 15.74 -1.94 12.32
N LYS A 22 16.52 -2.86 12.88
CA LYS A 22 17.08 -4.01 12.14
C LYS A 22 15.98 -4.94 11.64
N ARG A 23 14.99 -5.23 12.49
CA ARG A 23 13.89 -6.11 12.12
C ARG A 23 13.00 -5.50 11.05
N VAL A 24 12.63 -4.22 11.15
CA VAL A 24 11.82 -3.53 10.13
C VAL A 24 12.41 -3.74 8.73
N LEU A 25 13.73 -3.57 8.57
CA LEU A 25 14.38 -3.77 7.28
C LEU A 25 14.41 -5.25 6.84
N ALA A 26 14.65 -6.15 7.79
CA ALA A 26 14.71 -7.59 7.52
C ALA A 26 13.31 -8.14 7.15
N GLU A 27 12.28 -7.79 7.92
CA GLU A 27 10.90 -8.22 7.69
C GLU A 27 10.33 -7.61 6.41
N PHE A 28 10.55 -6.32 6.16
CA PHE A 28 10.16 -5.67 4.90
C PHE A 28 10.75 -6.40 3.68
N SER A 29 12.02 -6.83 3.76
CA SER A 29 12.66 -7.59 2.69
C SER A 29 12.10 -9.03 2.60
N ARG A 30 11.92 -9.69 3.75
CA ARG A 30 11.35 -11.06 3.82
C ARG A 30 9.94 -11.13 3.26
N ASP A 31 9.13 -10.13 3.56
CA ASP A 31 7.75 -10.03 3.13
C ASP A 31 7.58 -9.55 1.69
N GLY A 32 8.69 -9.27 0.99
CA GLY A 32 8.66 -8.76 -0.37
C GLY A 32 8.02 -7.38 -0.47
N GLY A 33 8.33 -6.47 0.46
CA GLY A 33 7.68 -5.17 0.59
C GLY A 33 7.65 -4.35 -0.70
N THR A 34 8.71 -4.42 -1.52
CA THR A 34 8.78 -3.77 -2.84
C THR A 34 7.77 -4.32 -3.85
N ASP A 35 7.57 -5.64 -3.85
CA ASP A 35 6.62 -6.33 -4.74
C ASP A 35 5.19 -6.07 -4.28
N GLN A 36 4.97 -6.06 -2.96
CA GLN A 36 3.68 -5.68 -2.39
C GLN A 36 3.34 -4.22 -2.72
N ALA A 37 4.32 -3.31 -2.69
CA ALA A 37 4.14 -1.92 -3.11
C ALA A 37 3.76 -1.79 -4.59
N ALA A 38 4.38 -2.58 -5.47
CA ALA A 38 4.03 -2.62 -6.89
C ALA A 38 2.58 -3.11 -7.11
N LYS A 39 2.18 -4.16 -6.38
CA LYS A 39 0.80 -4.66 -6.37
C LYS A 39 -0.20 -3.60 -5.89
N LEU A 40 0.11 -2.87 -4.83
CA LEU A 40 -0.74 -1.80 -4.34
C LEU A 40 -0.84 -0.65 -5.35
N THR A 41 0.28 -0.29 -5.99
CA THR A 41 0.32 0.71 -7.06
C THR A 41 -0.58 0.32 -8.23
N TYR A 42 -0.56 -0.95 -8.65
CA TYR A 42 -1.46 -1.45 -9.68
C TYR A 42 -2.94 -1.24 -9.32
N PHE A 43 -3.36 -1.63 -8.11
CA PHE A 43 -4.74 -1.42 -7.67
C PHE A 43 -5.10 0.06 -7.50
N MET A 44 -4.15 0.90 -7.09
CA MET A 44 -4.35 2.35 -7.01
C MET A 44 -4.60 2.96 -8.40
N VAL A 45 -3.78 2.61 -9.38
CA VAL A 45 -3.94 3.07 -10.77
C VAL A 45 -5.27 2.60 -11.37
N LEU A 46 -5.65 1.34 -11.15
CA LEU A 46 -6.95 0.82 -11.60
C LEU A 46 -8.15 1.57 -10.99
N SER A 47 -7.99 2.13 -9.79
CA SER A 47 -9.06 2.89 -9.14
C SER A 47 -9.20 4.33 -9.66
N ILE A 48 -8.21 4.87 -10.38
CA ILE A 48 -8.22 6.26 -10.86
C ILE A 48 -9.40 6.50 -11.81
N ALA A 49 -9.54 5.68 -12.85
CA ALA A 49 -10.57 5.90 -13.86
C ALA A 49 -12.01 5.86 -13.30
N PRO A 50 -12.42 4.85 -12.51
CA PRO A 50 -13.74 4.85 -11.86
C PRO A 50 -13.93 6.03 -10.89
N THR A 51 -12.87 6.41 -10.15
CA THR A 51 -12.95 7.52 -9.21
C THR A 51 -13.14 8.85 -9.95
N MET A 52 -12.41 9.08 -11.03
CA MET A 52 -12.59 10.26 -11.88
C MET A 52 -13.99 10.30 -12.49
N LEU A 53 -14.50 9.16 -12.97
CA LEU A 53 -15.87 9.06 -13.47
C LEU A 53 -16.91 9.46 -12.41
N ALA A 54 -16.76 8.98 -11.18
CA ALA A 54 -17.66 9.32 -10.09
C ALA A 54 -17.58 10.81 -9.73
N LEU A 55 -16.37 11.38 -9.68
CA LEU A 55 -16.15 12.81 -9.41
C LEU A 55 -16.79 13.68 -10.50
N PHE A 56 -16.59 13.35 -11.77
CA PHE A 56 -17.21 14.08 -12.88
C PHE A 56 -18.73 13.95 -12.87
N SER A 57 -19.26 12.74 -12.64
CA SER A 57 -20.71 12.53 -12.54
C SER A 57 -21.33 13.36 -11.40
N MET A 58 -20.65 13.41 -10.24
CA MET A 58 -21.07 14.22 -9.11
C MET A 58 -20.99 15.72 -9.43
N ALA A 59 -19.88 16.15 -10.04
CA ALA A 59 -19.72 17.54 -10.46
C ALA A 59 -20.81 17.95 -11.46
N THR A 60 -21.13 17.11 -12.45
CA THR A 60 -22.18 17.36 -13.46
C THR A 60 -23.54 17.59 -12.80
N LEU A 61 -23.90 16.79 -11.79
CA LEU A 61 -25.20 16.95 -11.11
C LEU A 61 -25.25 18.17 -10.19
N LEU A 62 -24.16 18.46 -9.46
CA LEU A 62 -24.12 19.58 -8.53
C LEU A 62 -23.95 20.93 -9.23
N LEU A 63 -23.34 20.92 -10.42
CA LEU A 63 -22.85 22.10 -11.10
C LEU A 63 -23.40 22.19 -12.54
N ALA A 64 -24.59 21.63 -12.77
CA ALA A 64 -25.21 21.59 -14.10
C ALA A 64 -25.30 22.99 -14.76
N ASP A 65 -25.52 24.04 -13.96
CA ASP A 65 -25.66 25.41 -14.45
C ASP A 65 -24.33 26.09 -14.78
N ILE A 66 -23.18 25.54 -14.32
CA ILE A 66 -21.85 26.11 -14.53
C ILE A 66 -20.86 25.15 -15.20
N LYS A 67 -21.42 24.09 -15.81
CA LYS A 67 -20.64 23.02 -16.46
C LYS A 67 -19.60 23.53 -17.46
N ASP A 68 -19.97 24.53 -18.27
CA ASP A 68 -19.09 25.06 -19.31
C ASP A 68 -17.90 25.84 -18.73
N GLN A 69 -18.11 26.53 -17.58
CA GLN A 69 -17.04 27.20 -16.86
C GLN A 69 -16.07 26.21 -16.22
N ILE A 70 -16.60 25.12 -15.64
CA ILE A 70 -15.76 24.06 -15.06
C ILE A 70 -14.95 23.35 -16.15
N ALA A 71 -15.56 23.05 -17.30
CA ALA A 71 -14.88 22.46 -18.43
C ALA A 71 -13.69 23.33 -18.89
N GLN A 72 -13.87 24.65 -18.97
CA GLN A 72 -12.81 25.59 -19.27
C GLN A 72 -11.71 25.59 -18.19
N LEU A 73 -12.08 25.65 -16.90
CA LEU A 73 -11.12 25.62 -15.80
C LEU A 73 -10.29 24.33 -15.78
N ILE A 74 -10.91 23.19 -16.06
CA ILE A 74 -10.21 21.89 -16.16
C ILE A 74 -9.22 21.92 -17.33
N LYS A 75 -9.64 22.45 -18.49
CA LYS A 75 -8.74 22.61 -19.65
C LYS A 75 -7.55 23.51 -19.32
N ASP A 76 -7.81 24.65 -18.72
CA ASP A 76 -6.78 25.62 -18.34
C ASP A 76 -5.81 25.04 -17.29
N ALA A 77 -6.33 24.30 -16.30
CA ALA A 77 -5.52 23.62 -15.27
C ALA A 77 -4.64 22.52 -15.87
N ILE A 78 -5.19 21.73 -16.78
CA ILE A 78 -4.43 20.66 -17.46
C ILE A 78 -3.37 21.28 -18.39
N THR A 79 -3.73 22.30 -19.14
CA THR A 79 -2.79 23.01 -20.06
C THR A 79 -1.67 23.71 -19.28
N SER A 80 -2.01 24.33 -18.15
CA SER A 80 -1.03 24.99 -17.27
C SER A 80 -0.17 24.00 -16.49
N GLY A 81 -0.75 22.89 -16.02
CA GLY A 81 -0.07 21.84 -15.23
C GLY A 81 0.82 20.92 -16.07
N ALA A 82 0.49 20.73 -17.35
CA ALA A 82 1.27 19.89 -18.27
C ALA A 82 2.59 20.54 -18.75
N GLY A 83 2.92 21.74 -18.26
CA GLY A 83 4.25 22.33 -18.44
C GLY A 83 4.74 22.41 -19.89
N GLY A 84 3.86 22.71 -20.85
CA GLY A 84 4.25 22.87 -22.26
C GLY A 84 4.62 21.57 -22.98
N SER A 85 4.16 20.42 -22.51
CA SER A 85 4.48 19.09 -23.09
C SER A 85 3.83 18.82 -24.45
N GLY A 86 3.38 19.84 -25.20
CA GLY A 86 2.96 19.71 -26.60
C GLY A 86 1.85 18.70 -26.93
N MET A 87 1.29 18.04 -25.90
CA MET A 87 0.21 17.11 -26.07
C MET A 87 -1.12 17.87 -26.04
N ASP A 88 -1.74 18.03 -27.20
CA ASP A 88 -3.10 18.54 -27.27
C ASP A 88 -4.09 17.49 -26.77
N ILE A 89 -4.34 17.52 -25.46
CA ILE A 89 -5.33 16.67 -24.79
C ILE A 89 -6.72 17.31 -24.82
N GLY A 90 -6.86 18.53 -25.37
CA GLY A 90 -8.12 19.24 -25.49
C GLY A 90 -9.23 18.36 -26.09
N PRO A 91 -9.04 17.73 -27.25
CA PRO A 91 -10.05 16.88 -27.87
C PRO A 91 -10.44 15.66 -27.03
N ALA A 92 -9.49 15.05 -26.31
CA ALA A 92 -9.76 13.91 -25.44
C ALA A 92 -10.54 14.34 -24.18
N VAL A 93 -10.24 15.51 -23.63
CA VAL A 93 -10.99 16.11 -22.52
C VAL A 93 -12.41 16.46 -22.97
N ASP A 94 -12.57 17.10 -24.14
CA ASP A 94 -13.88 17.46 -24.69
C ASP A 94 -14.75 16.21 -24.94
N SER A 95 -14.23 15.20 -25.63
CA SER A 95 -14.97 13.96 -25.89
C SER A 95 -15.36 13.23 -24.61
N THR A 96 -14.49 13.28 -23.59
CA THR A 96 -14.76 12.68 -22.27
C THR A 96 -15.83 13.47 -21.52
N LEU A 97 -15.73 14.80 -21.52
CA LEU A 97 -16.71 15.68 -20.91
C LEU A 97 -18.08 15.56 -21.61
N ASP A 98 -18.13 15.57 -22.94
CA ASP A 98 -19.36 15.39 -23.70
C ASP A 98 -20.01 14.03 -23.47
N SER A 99 -19.20 12.95 -23.39
CA SER A 99 -19.68 11.61 -23.06
C SER A 99 -20.26 11.51 -21.66
N LEU A 100 -19.66 12.21 -20.71
CA LEU A 100 -20.09 12.25 -19.30
C LEU A 100 -21.30 13.16 -19.09
N MET A 101 -21.38 14.28 -19.82
CA MET A 101 -22.36 15.34 -19.64
C MET A 101 -23.59 15.19 -20.58
N GLY A 102 -23.48 14.41 -21.66
CA GLY A 102 -24.55 14.21 -22.64
C GLY A 102 -25.74 13.37 -22.17
N SER A 103 -25.64 12.69 -21.02
CA SER A 103 -26.69 11.77 -20.53
C SER A 103 -27.54 12.33 -19.38
N ALA A 104 -27.95 13.60 -19.47
CA ALA A 104 -28.75 14.26 -18.42
C ALA A 104 -30.07 13.57 -18.08
N THR A 105 -30.63 12.74 -18.96
CA THR A 105 -31.92 12.06 -18.76
C THR A 105 -31.84 10.77 -17.94
N GLY A 106 -30.62 10.20 -17.74
CA GLY A 106 -30.37 9.05 -16.87
C GLY A 106 -29.58 9.41 -15.59
N GLY A 107 -29.39 10.71 -15.35
CA GLY A 107 -28.35 11.25 -14.47
C GLY A 107 -28.27 10.66 -13.05
N THR A 108 -29.38 10.51 -12.36
CA THR A 108 -29.37 10.03 -10.97
C THR A 108 -29.01 8.55 -10.86
N ILE A 109 -29.55 7.69 -11.74
CA ILE A 109 -29.26 6.25 -11.72
C ILE A 109 -27.82 6.01 -12.18
N ALA A 110 -27.37 6.67 -13.24
CA ALA A 110 -26.01 6.59 -13.73
C ALA A 110 -25.00 7.08 -12.68
N LEU A 111 -25.32 8.13 -11.93
CA LEU A 111 -24.51 8.61 -10.82
C LEU A 111 -24.38 7.56 -9.71
N ILE A 112 -25.50 7.00 -9.25
CA ILE A 112 -25.50 6.00 -8.18
C ILE A 112 -24.67 4.78 -8.61
N ILE A 113 -24.85 4.29 -9.83
CA ILE A 113 -24.07 3.18 -10.39
C ILE A 113 -22.59 3.58 -10.51
N GLY A 114 -22.30 4.79 -10.99
CA GLY A 114 -20.94 5.31 -11.13
C GLY A 114 -20.22 5.39 -9.77
N ILE A 115 -20.86 5.99 -8.77
CA ILE A 115 -20.30 6.07 -7.40
C ILE A 115 -20.13 4.67 -6.79
N ALA A 116 -21.11 3.78 -6.92
CA ALA A 116 -21.02 2.42 -6.41
C ALA A 116 -19.87 1.64 -7.07
N THR A 117 -19.72 1.78 -8.39
CA THR A 117 -18.64 1.14 -9.16
C THR A 117 -17.26 1.72 -8.77
N ALA A 118 -17.17 3.04 -8.63
CA ALA A 118 -15.95 3.71 -8.21
C ALA A 118 -15.53 3.27 -6.80
N LEU A 119 -16.47 3.25 -5.86
CA LEU A 119 -16.21 2.83 -4.49
C LEU A 119 -15.80 1.35 -4.43
N TRP A 120 -16.48 0.49 -5.21
CA TRP A 120 -16.12 -0.92 -5.32
C TRP A 120 -14.71 -1.11 -5.88
N SER A 121 -14.37 -0.41 -6.96
CA SER A 121 -13.05 -0.45 -7.59
C SER A 121 -11.96 0.08 -6.66
N ALA A 122 -12.17 1.24 -6.03
CA ALA A 122 -11.24 1.80 -5.06
C ALA A 122 -11.03 0.87 -3.85
N SER A 123 -12.07 0.12 -3.43
CA SER A 123 -11.95 -0.84 -2.33
C SER A 123 -10.96 -1.99 -2.62
N ALA A 124 -10.63 -2.24 -3.89
CA ALA A 124 -9.63 -3.24 -4.26
C ALA A 124 -8.24 -2.89 -3.72
N TYR A 125 -7.88 -1.62 -3.70
CA TYR A 125 -6.65 -1.14 -3.06
C TYR A 125 -6.65 -1.44 -1.56
N VAL A 126 -7.71 -1.07 -0.84
CA VAL A 126 -7.80 -1.29 0.62
C VAL A 126 -7.83 -2.78 0.96
N LYS A 127 -8.50 -3.60 0.15
CA LYS A 127 -8.48 -5.07 0.28
C LYS A 127 -7.08 -5.65 0.02
N ALA A 128 -6.35 -5.12 -0.96
CA ALA A 128 -4.98 -5.53 -1.22
C ALA A 128 -4.07 -5.14 -0.06
N TYR A 129 -4.21 -3.91 0.45
CA TYR A 129 -3.47 -3.46 1.62
C TYR A 129 -3.80 -4.29 2.88
N ALA A 130 -5.06 -4.65 3.11
CA ALA A 130 -5.44 -5.51 4.23
C ALA A 130 -4.71 -6.86 4.21
N ARG A 131 -4.53 -7.44 3.02
CA ARG A 131 -3.75 -8.70 2.87
C ARG A 131 -2.27 -8.50 3.18
N VAL A 132 -1.68 -7.38 2.73
CA VAL A 132 -0.30 -7.01 3.05
C VAL A 132 -0.15 -6.79 4.55
N ALA A 133 -1.05 -6.03 5.16
CA ALA A 133 -1.02 -5.76 6.59
C ALA A 133 -1.21 -7.04 7.43
N ASN A 134 -2.08 -7.96 7.01
CA ASN A 134 -2.22 -9.27 7.67
C ASN A 134 -0.93 -10.10 7.58
N GLN A 135 -0.18 -10.01 6.47
CA GLN A 135 1.13 -10.66 6.33
C GLN A 135 2.16 -10.06 7.27
N ILE A 136 2.25 -8.72 7.36
CA ILE A 136 3.13 -7.98 8.28
C ILE A 136 2.89 -8.38 9.75
N TYR A 137 1.62 -8.53 10.14
CA TYR A 137 1.24 -8.96 11.49
C TYR A 137 1.25 -10.48 11.67
N GLU A 138 1.63 -11.24 10.64
CA GLU A 138 1.65 -12.72 10.64
C GLU A 138 0.31 -13.33 11.09
N VAL A 139 -0.81 -12.69 10.72
CA VAL A 139 -2.16 -13.11 11.10
C VAL A 139 -2.98 -13.57 9.91
N PRO A 140 -3.79 -14.62 10.06
CA PRO A 140 -4.71 -15.06 9.02
C PRO A 140 -5.90 -14.09 8.88
N GLU A 141 -6.48 -14.02 7.67
CA GLU A 141 -7.75 -13.32 7.49
C GLU A 141 -8.88 -14.14 8.09
N GLY A 142 -9.48 -13.62 9.15
CA GLY A 142 -10.53 -14.30 9.90
C GLY A 142 -11.93 -13.80 9.61
N ARG A 143 -12.08 -12.63 9.00
CA ARG A 143 -13.38 -12.02 8.68
C ARG A 143 -14.06 -12.78 7.54
N GLY A 144 -15.34 -13.06 7.69
CA GLY A 144 -16.14 -13.63 6.60
C GLY A 144 -16.19 -12.69 5.39
N PRO A 145 -16.43 -13.22 4.15
CA PRO A 145 -16.33 -12.43 2.91
C PRO A 145 -17.22 -11.18 2.90
N VAL A 146 -18.44 -11.27 3.43
CA VAL A 146 -19.38 -10.14 3.49
C VAL A 146 -18.87 -9.08 4.46
N ARG A 147 -18.47 -9.48 5.68
CA ARG A 147 -17.97 -8.58 6.71
C ARG A 147 -16.66 -7.90 6.27
N MET A 148 -15.77 -8.66 5.63
CA MET A 148 -14.55 -8.13 5.04
C MET A 148 -14.85 -7.05 3.98
N ASN A 149 -15.75 -7.34 3.02
CA ASN A 149 -16.10 -6.42 1.97
C ASN A 149 -16.72 -5.12 2.52
N LEU A 150 -17.67 -5.23 3.46
CA LEU A 150 -18.29 -4.07 4.08
C LEU A 150 -17.29 -3.21 4.88
N ALA A 151 -16.41 -3.85 5.65
CA ALA A 151 -15.38 -3.13 6.38
C ALA A 151 -14.42 -2.39 5.44
N MET A 152 -13.97 -3.05 4.35
CA MET A 152 -13.06 -2.42 3.38
C MET A 152 -13.75 -1.30 2.60
N LEU A 153 -15.04 -1.44 2.25
CA LEU A 153 -15.82 -0.37 1.65
C LEU A 153 -15.96 0.83 2.58
N ALA A 154 -16.23 0.60 3.86
CA ALA A 154 -16.34 1.68 4.86
C ALA A 154 -15.00 2.43 5.01
N ILE A 155 -13.87 1.71 5.13
CA ILE A 155 -12.54 2.32 5.18
C ILE A 155 -12.28 3.10 3.89
N THR A 156 -12.58 2.52 2.72
CA THR A 156 -12.40 3.19 1.43
C THR A 156 -13.18 4.50 1.36
N LEU A 157 -14.42 4.49 1.81
CA LEU A 157 -15.24 5.71 1.85
C LEU A 157 -14.61 6.79 2.73
N VAL A 158 -14.14 6.43 3.93
CA VAL A 158 -13.44 7.36 4.83
C VAL A 158 -12.16 7.91 4.18
N LEU A 159 -11.37 7.04 3.52
CA LEU A 159 -10.16 7.46 2.83
C LEU A 159 -10.46 8.41 1.67
N ILE A 160 -11.45 8.10 0.83
CA ILE A 160 -11.85 8.97 -0.29
C ILE A 160 -12.34 10.32 0.22
N LEU A 161 -13.22 10.35 1.22
CA LEU A 161 -13.71 11.60 1.79
C LEU A 161 -12.59 12.43 2.42
N GLY A 162 -11.67 11.77 3.12
CA GLY A 162 -10.52 12.44 3.73
C GLY A 162 -9.55 12.99 2.69
N ILE A 163 -9.23 12.21 1.65
CA ILE A 163 -8.38 12.67 0.52
C ILE A 163 -9.05 13.83 -0.20
N LEU A 164 -10.36 13.75 -0.46
CA LEU A 164 -11.12 14.83 -1.07
C LEU A 164 -11.09 16.09 -0.20
N THR A 165 -11.22 15.96 1.12
CA THR A 165 -11.12 17.07 2.07
C THR A 165 -9.71 17.70 2.03
N ILE A 166 -8.65 16.90 1.97
CA ILE A 166 -7.28 17.40 1.79
C ILE A 166 -7.16 18.16 0.47
N LEU A 167 -7.66 17.58 -0.63
CA LEU A 167 -7.61 18.19 -1.95
C LEU A 167 -8.35 19.55 -1.96
N ILE A 168 -9.57 19.59 -1.43
CA ILE A 168 -10.33 20.83 -1.29
C ILE A 168 -9.55 21.83 -0.44
N SER A 169 -8.95 21.40 0.67
CA SER A 169 -8.16 22.27 1.56
C SER A 169 -6.96 22.89 0.85
N VAL A 170 -6.28 22.14 -0.02
CA VAL A 170 -5.16 22.63 -0.83
C VAL A 170 -5.63 23.62 -1.90
N LEU A 171 -6.72 23.26 -2.61
CA LEU A 171 -7.26 24.04 -3.71
C LEU A 171 -7.98 25.33 -3.24
N LEU A 172 -8.44 25.39 -1.98
CA LEU A 172 -9.12 26.54 -1.46
C LEU A 172 -8.14 27.71 -1.27
N ASN A 173 -8.12 28.61 -2.25
CA ASN A 173 -7.29 29.81 -2.32
C ASN A 173 -8.06 30.94 -3.01
N GLU A 174 -7.49 32.16 -3.00
CA GLU A 174 -8.11 33.34 -3.61
C GLU A 174 -8.45 33.14 -5.09
N THR A 175 -7.56 32.54 -5.87
CA THR A 175 -7.79 32.29 -7.30
C THR A 175 -9.03 31.45 -7.57
N ILE A 176 -9.24 30.38 -6.78
CA ILE A 176 -10.43 29.52 -6.92
C ILE A 176 -11.68 30.21 -6.43
N VAL A 177 -11.59 30.96 -5.32
CA VAL A 177 -12.76 31.69 -4.79
C VAL A 177 -13.18 32.78 -5.75
N ASP A 178 -12.28 33.58 -6.26
CA ASP A 178 -12.58 34.70 -7.18
C ASP A 178 -12.96 34.19 -8.59
N GLY A 179 -12.32 33.13 -9.08
CA GLY A 179 -12.58 32.58 -10.41
C GLY A 179 -13.82 31.68 -10.49
N LEU A 180 -14.14 30.92 -9.44
CA LEU A 180 -15.21 29.94 -9.47
C LEU A 180 -16.39 30.30 -8.55
N VAL A 181 -16.12 30.71 -7.30
CA VAL A 181 -17.17 30.95 -6.31
C VAL A 181 -17.85 32.31 -6.49
N ALA A 182 -17.06 33.35 -6.77
CA ALA A 182 -17.57 34.70 -6.92
C ALA A 182 -18.57 34.86 -8.10
N PRO A 183 -18.35 34.30 -9.29
CA PRO A 183 -19.33 34.32 -10.38
C PRO A 183 -20.66 33.65 -10.04
N LEU A 184 -20.60 32.57 -9.22
CA LEU A 184 -21.79 31.81 -8.80
C LEU A 184 -22.58 32.54 -7.69
N ALA A 185 -21.89 33.30 -6.86
CA ALA A 185 -22.51 33.99 -5.75
C ALA A 185 -23.42 35.16 -6.19
N GLY A 186 -23.15 35.75 -7.37
CA GLY A 186 -23.97 36.84 -7.92
C GLY A 186 -25.42 36.43 -8.10
N PRO A 187 -25.73 35.43 -8.90
CA PRO A 187 -27.10 34.93 -9.13
C PRO A 187 -27.79 34.39 -7.86
N LEU A 188 -27.00 33.87 -6.91
CA LEU A 188 -27.52 33.29 -5.66
C LEU A 188 -27.66 34.30 -4.53
N GLY A 189 -27.34 35.58 -4.75
CA GLY A 189 -27.39 36.60 -3.72
C GLY A 189 -26.38 36.43 -2.58
N ALA A 190 -25.34 35.59 -2.80
CA ALA A 190 -24.36 35.19 -1.80
C ALA A 190 -23.07 36.02 -1.82
N GLN A 191 -23.10 37.24 -2.36
CA GLN A 191 -21.93 38.15 -2.45
C GLN A 191 -21.30 38.44 -1.08
N GLY A 192 -22.12 38.58 -0.03
CA GLY A 192 -21.64 38.74 1.35
C GLY A 192 -20.84 37.55 1.85
N PHE A 193 -21.16 36.34 1.40
CA PHE A 193 -20.38 35.11 1.72
C PHE A 193 -19.02 35.10 1.01
N VAL A 194 -18.96 35.53 -0.25
CA VAL A 194 -17.69 35.66 -0.98
C VAL A 194 -16.79 36.69 -0.34
N SER A 195 -17.32 37.87 0.03
CA SER A 195 -16.53 38.91 0.70
C SER A 195 -16.02 38.48 2.08
N PHE A 196 -16.79 37.68 2.81
CA PHE A 196 -16.31 37.03 4.05
C PHE A 196 -15.21 36.01 3.76
N LEU A 197 -15.40 35.16 2.74
CA LEU A 197 -14.41 34.18 2.35
C LEU A 197 -13.06 34.83 1.97
N SER A 198 -13.09 35.78 1.02
CA SER A 198 -11.84 36.39 0.52
C SER A 198 -11.20 37.34 1.54
N GLY A 199 -12.00 38.13 2.25
CA GLY A 199 -11.50 39.17 3.17
C GLY A 199 -11.09 38.67 4.57
N THR A 200 -11.74 37.62 5.07
CA THR A 200 -11.54 37.19 6.46
C THR A 200 -11.06 35.75 6.56
N PHE A 201 -11.73 34.85 5.85
CA PHE A 201 -11.45 33.40 6.01
C PHE A 201 -10.15 32.95 5.29
N LEU A 202 -9.96 33.34 4.04
CA LEU A 202 -8.79 32.87 3.25
C LEU A 202 -7.42 33.29 3.82
N PRO A 203 -7.22 34.54 4.32
CA PRO A 203 -5.97 34.91 4.97
C PRO A 203 -5.65 34.03 6.20
N PHE A 204 -6.69 33.72 7.00
CA PHE A 204 -6.54 32.81 8.15
C PHE A 204 -6.34 31.37 7.68
N TRP A 205 -7.10 30.93 6.68
CA TRP A 205 -7.03 29.58 6.09
C TRP A 205 -5.67 29.28 5.47
N ALA A 206 -5.02 30.27 4.88
CA ALA A 206 -3.69 30.11 4.29
C ALA A 206 -2.65 29.50 5.25
N TRP A 207 -2.79 29.80 6.55
CA TRP A 207 -1.95 29.22 7.60
C TRP A 207 -2.57 27.96 8.23
N LEU A 208 -3.87 27.99 8.50
CA LEU A 208 -4.57 26.90 9.17
C LEU A 208 -4.64 25.63 8.33
N LYS A 209 -4.69 25.73 7.02
CA LYS A 209 -4.78 24.55 6.14
C LYS A 209 -3.64 23.54 6.33
N TRP A 210 -2.42 23.98 6.63
CA TRP A 210 -1.27 23.09 6.78
C TRP A 210 -1.38 22.14 7.98
N PRO A 211 -1.65 22.62 9.20
CA PRO A 211 -1.92 21.72 10.33
C PRO A 211 -3.18 20.86 10.12
N VAL A 212 -4.22 21.37 9.45
CA VAL A 212 -5.40 20.57 9.12
C VAL A 212 -5.07 19.44 8.16
N ILE A 213 -4.33 19.72 7.09
CA ILE A 213 -3.87 18.70 6.12
C ILE A 213 -3.01 17.66 6.83
N LEU A 214 -2.08 18.08 7.68
CA LEU A 214 -1.22 17.18 8.44
C LEU A 214 -2.04 16.28 9.37
N LEU A 215 -3.00 16.84 10.10
CA LEU A 215 -3.89 16.08 10.97
C LEU A 215 -4.73 15.07 10.19
N LEU A 216 -5.29 15.48 9.05
CA LEU A 216 -6.04 14.59 8.17
C LEU A 216 -5.14 13.48 7.60
N ALA A 217 -3.92 13.77 7.18
CA ALA A 217 -2.97 12.77 6.72
C ALA A 217 -2.69 11.71 7.80
N PHE A 218 -2.44 12.15 9.04
CA PHE A 218 -2.31 11.23 10.18
C PHE A 218 -3.58 10.42 10.41
N ALA A 219 -4.75 11.04 10.35
CA ALA A 219 -6.03 10.35 10.53
C ALA A 219 -6.26 9.27 9.48
N LEU A 220 -5.98 9.57 8.20
CA LEU A 220 -6.16 8.61 7.11
C LEU A 220 -5.22 7.42 7.20
N VAL A 221 -3.93 7.66 7.46
CA VAL A 221 -2.94 6.59 7.68
C VAL A 221 -3.35 5.75 8.90
N SER A 222 -3.79 6.38 9.98
CA SER A 222 -4.19 5.69 11.19
C SER A 222 -5.45 4.84 11.00
N VAL A 223 -6.43 5.33 10.23
CA VAL A 223 -7.62 4.56 9.86
C VAL A 223 -7.24 3.35 9.01
N LEU A 224 -6.34 3.52 8.05
CA LEU A 224 -5.85 2.43 7.21
C LEU A 224 -5.11 1.38 8.06
N TYR A 225 -4.17 1.80 8.89
CA TYR A 225 -3.36 0.90 9.72
C TYR A 225 -4.18 0.18 10.79
N TRP A 226 -5.14 0.87 11.40
CA TRP A 226 -6.01 0.27 12.41
C TRP A 226 -7.08 -0.63 11.81
N GLY A 227 -7.73 -0.19 10.72
CA GLY A 227 -8.95 -0.81 10.22
C GLY A 227 -8.73 -1.94 9.22
N ALA A 228 -7.65 -1.89 8.44
CA ALA A 228 -7.40 -2.84 7.37
C ALA A 228 -6.96 -4.23 7.88
N PRO A 229 -5.98 -4.39 8.79
CA PRO A 229 -5.57 -5.70 9.27
C PRO A 229 -6.63 -6.35 10.17
N ASN A 230 -6.60 -7.68 10.25
CA ASN A 230 -7.46 -8.48 11.12
C ASN A 230 -6.91 -8.58 12.55
N VAL A 231 -6.38 -7.47 13.08
CA VAL A 231 -5.79 -7.39 14.42
C VAL A 231 -6.66 -6.53 15.32
N ASP A 232 -6.95 -7.03 16.53
CA ASP A 232 -7.68 -6.27 17.55
C ASP A 232 -6.71 -5.39 18.34
N ARG A 233 -6.58 -4.14 17.92
CA ARG A 233 -5.74 -3.15 18.57
C ARG A 233 -6.47 -1.83 18.79
N ARG A 234 -6.00 -1.05 19.75
CA ARG A 234 -6.56 0.29 20.03
C ARG A 234 -6.24 1.25 18.88
N PHE A 235 -7.22 2.04 18.49
CA PHE A 235 -7.00 3.15 17.56
C PHE A 235 -6.03 4.18 18.17
N ARG A 236 -4.99 4.55 17.40
CA ARG A 236 -4.03 5.61 17.76
C ARG A 236 -3.90 6.56 16.58
N LEU A 237 -4.25 7.83 16.80
CA LEU A 237 -4.15 8.85 15.74
C LEU A 237 -2.70 9.09 15.31
N ILE A 238 -1.77 9.04 16.24
CA ILE A 238 -0.34 9.19 15.99
C ILE A 238 0.35 7.94 16.50
N SER A 239 0.78 7.09 15.56
CA SER A 239 1.60 5.90 15.81
C SER A 239 3.01 6.11 15.27
N PRO A 240 4.03 5.39 15.76
CA PRO A 240 5.40 5.49 15.21
C PRO A 240 5.45 5.22 13.71
N GLY A 241 4.75 4.20 13.23
CA GLY A 241 4.64 3.89 11.81
C GLY A 241 3.85 4.93 11.03
N GLY A 242 2.79 5.51 11.63
CA GLY A 242 2.05 6.61 11.03
C GLY A 242 2.93 7.86 10.85
N VAL A 243 3.75 8.19 11.85
CA VAL A 243 4.74 9.29 11.73
C VAL A 243 5.73 9.01 10.61
N PHE A 244 6.28 7.80 10.57
CA PHE A 244 7.19 7.38 9.50
C PHE A 244 6.53 7.52 8.12
N ALA A 245 5.31 7.04 7.96
CA ALA A 245 4.58 7.09 6.69
C ALA A 245 4.30 8.53 6.24
N VAL A 246 3.76 9.37 7.12
CA VAL A 246 3.41 10.76 6.75
C VAL A 246 4.67 11.56 6.40
N LEU A 247 5.75 11.44 7.18
CA LEU A 247 7.02 12.10 6.87
C LEU A 247 7.66 11.55 5.59
N GLY A 248 7.64 10.23 5.41
CA GLY A 248 8.17 9.58 4.22
C GLY A 248 7.41 9.98 2.95
N ILE A 249 6.08 10.09 3.00
CA ILE A 249 5.25 10.59 1.89
C ILE A 249 5.61 12.04 1.57
N ALA A 250 5.79 12.89 2.60
CA ALA A 250 6.19 14.28 2.40
C ALA A 250 7.58 14.37 1.72
N VAL A 251 8.55 13.59 2.17
CA VAL A 251 9.89 13.52 1.54
C VAL A 251 9.79 13.01 0.10
N ALA A 252 9.00 11.96 -0.15
CA ALA A 252 8.79 11.42 -1.49
C ALA A 252 8.15 12.45 -2.42
N ALA A 253 7.18 13.23 -1.93
CA ALA A 253 6.54 14.30 -2.71
C ALA A 253 7.53 15.41 -3.08
N VAL A 254 8.39 15.83 -2.14
CA VAL A 254 9.45 16.81 -2.42
C VAL A 254 10.46 16.26 -3.44
N ALA A 255 10.91 15.01 -3.26
CA ALA A 255 11.84 14.36 -4.20
C ALA A 255 11.24 14.25 -5.62
N LEU A 256 9.96 13.89 -5.72
CA LEU A 256 9.23 13.86 -7.00
C LEU A 256 9.15 15.28 -7.62
N SER A 257 8.84 16.30 -6.83
CA SER A 257 8.77 17.69 -7.31
C SER A 257 10.11 18.13 -7.88
N ILE A 258 11.21 17.83 -7.18
CA ILE A 258 12.57 18.12 -7.68
C ILE A 258 12.84 17.33 -8.98
N TYR A 259 12.50 16.05 -9.01
CA TYR A 259 12.67 15.22 -10.21
C TYR A 259 11.91 15.80 -11.41
N MET A 260 10.64 16.16 -11.22
CA MET A 260 9.80 16.70 -12.30
C MET A 260 10.33 18.04 -12.83
N THR A 261 10.87 18.90 -11.98
CA THR A 261 11.40 20.21 -12.38
C THR A 261 12.79 20.13 -13.03
N THR A 262 13.62 19.14 -12.62
CA THR A 262 15.02 19.07 -13.07
C THR A 262 15.25 18.05 -14.18
N VAL A 263 14.67 16.85 -14.04
CA VAL A 263 14.96 15.71 -14.94
C VAL A 263 13.89 15.55 -16.00
N ALA A 264 12.61 15.63 -15.65
CA ALA A 264 11.52 15.39 -16.58
C ALA A 264 11.44 16.47 -17.67
N SER A 265 11.86 17.71 -17.37
CA SER A 265 11.91 18.81 -18.35
C SER A 265 12.91 18.58 -19.49
N TYR A 266 13.94 17.73 -19.28
CA TYR A 266 14.93 17.34 -20.30
C TYR A 266 14.61 16.03 -21.00
N SER A 267 13.48 15.40 -20.69
CA SER A 267 13.15 14.06 -21.18
C SER A 267 12.67 14.09 -22.63
N SER A 268 13.37 13.39 -23.50
CA SER A 268 12.94 13.11 -24.88
C SER A 268 11.70 12.20 -24.96
N TYR A 269 11.26 11.67 -23.82
CA TYR A 269 10.13 10.72 -23.73
C TYR A 269 8.76 11.39 -23.55
N GLY A 270 8.69 12.73 -23.43
CA GLY A 270 7.43 13.47 -23.36
C GLY A 270 6.44 12.91 -22.33
N ALA A 271 5.20 12.67 -22.77
CA ALA A 271 4.11 12.17 -21.91
C ALA A 271 4.39 10.79 -21.30
N ILE A 272 5.10 9.90 -22.00
CA ILE A 272 5.44 8.57 -21.48
C ILE A 272 6.34 8.72 -20.25
N GLY A 273 7.31 9.63 -20.30
CA GLY A 273 8.17 9.97 -19.16
C GLY A 273 7.38 10.47 -17.95
N GLY A 274 6.36 11.30 -18.17
CA GLY A 274 5.44 11.77 -17.12
C GLY A 274 4.64 10.65 -16.47
N ILE A 275 4.07 9.75 -17.28
CA ILE A 275 3.32 8.58 -16.77
C ILE A 275 4.24 7.68 -15.94
N MET A 276 5.45 7.40 -16.43
CA MET A 276 6.43 6.58 -15.70
C MET A 276 6.83 7.21 -14.37
N ALA A 277 7.03 8.55 -14.35
CA ALA A 277 7.34 9.27 -13.12
C ALA A 277 6.21 9.18 -12.09
N VAL A 278 4.96 9.32 -12.53
CA VAL A 278 3.78 9.16 -11.64
C VAL A 278 3.69 7.74 -11.09
N LEU A 279 3.86 6.72 -11.94
CA LEU A 279 3.85 5.32 -11.50
C LEU A 279 4.96 5.04 -10.48
N PHE A 280 6.16 5.56 -10.72
CA PHE A 280 7.28 5.44 -9.79
C PHE A 280 6.99 6.13 -8.46
N ALA A 281 6.41 7.33 -8.50
CA ALA A 281 6.01 8.06 -7.29
C ALA A 281 4.97 7.31 -6.47
N LEU A 282 3.94 6.75 -7.11
CA LEU A 282 2.93 5.93 -6.46
C LEU A 282 3.55 4.67 -5.86
N TRP A 283 4.51 4.05 -6.54
CA TRP A 283 5.24 2.89 -6.00
C TRP A 283 6.07 3.24 -4.76
N VAL A 284 6.85 4.34 -4.80
CA VAL A 284 7.61 4.83 -3.64
C VAL A 284 6.68 5.18 -2.48
N MET A 285 5.53 5.82 -2.74
CA MET A 285 4.53 6.13 -1.73
C MET A 285 4.01 4.84 -1.06
N ASN A 286 3.72 3.80 -1.85
CA ASN A 286 3.27 2.52 -1.30
C ASN A 286 4.38 1.80 -0.52
N ILE A 287 5.66 1.90 -0.93
CA ILE A 287 6.80 1.42 -0.12
C ILE A 287 6.78 2.08 1.26
N VAL A 288 6.63 3.39 1.31
CA VAL A 288 6.61 4.16 2.56
C VAL A 288 5.42 3.77 3.46
N ILE A 289 4.24 3.56 2.86
CA ILE A 289 3.04 3.11 3.59
C ILE A 289 3.27 1.70 4.17
N ILE A 290 3.81 0.75 3.40
CA ILE A 290 4.09 -0.60 3.89
C ILE A 290 5.15 -0.57 4.98
N MET A 291 6.25 0.14 4.75
CA MET A 291 7.33 0.26 5.74
C MET A 291 6.86 0.92 7.04
N GLY A 292 5.93 1.89 6.96
CA GLY A 292 5.29 2.46 8.15
C GLY A 292 4.46 1.42 8.92
N ALA A 293 3.76 0.52 8.22
CA ALA A 293 3.04 -0.58 8.86
C ALA A 293 3.99 -1.57 9.55
N GLU A 294 5.14 -1.86 8.92
CA GLU A 294 6.23 -2.65 9.53
C GLU A 294 6.76 -2.00 10.80
N VAL A 295 6.98 -0.68 10.76
CA VAL A 295 7.41 0.08 11.94
C VAL A 295 6.41 -0.05 13.08
N ASP A 296 5.10 0.00 12.80
CA ASP A 296 4.06 -0.18 13.83
C ASP A 296 4.04 -1.61 14.38
N ALA A 297 4.17 -2.64 13.52
CA ALA A 297 4.19 -4.04 13.94
C ALA A 297 5.41 -4.33 14.80
N GLU A 298 6.59 -3.91 14.39
CA GLU A 298 7.84 -4.11 15.14
C GLU A 298 7.91 -3.25 16.42
N TYR A 299 7.25 -2.09 16.45
CA TYR A 299 7.08 -1.33 17.67
C TYR A 299 6.21 -2.06 18.69
N GLU A 300 5.14 -2.73 18.23
CA GLU A 300 4.28 -3.55 19.09
C GLU A 300 5.05 -4.76 19.62
N ARG A 301 5.78 -5.47 18.76
CA ARG A 301 6.71 -6.55 19.15
C ARG A 301 7.72 -6.10 20.19
N ALA A 302 8.41 -4.97 19.94
CA ALA A 302 9.39 -4.41 20.86
C ALA A 302 8.79 -4.09 22.24
N SER A 303 7.55 -3.57 22.25
CA SER A 303 6.81 -3.29 23.49
C SER A 303 6.44 -4.56 24.26
N GLU A 304 6.10 -5.63 23.55
CA GLU A 304 5.80 -6.95 24.13
C GLU A 304 7.05 -7.60 24.72
N LEU A 305 8.17 -7.56 24.02
CA LEU A 305 9.47 -8.05 24.51
C LEU A 305 9.89 -7.32 25.80
N GLU A 306 9.75 -5.99 25.86
CA GLU A 306 10.06 -5.23 27.08
C GLU A 306 9.06 -5.52 28.23
N ALA A 307 7.87 -5.98 27.91
CA ALA A 307 6.92 -6.47 28.89
C ALA A 307 7.18 -7.93 29.34
N GLY A 308 8.23 -8.58 28.80
CA GLY A 308 8.61 -9.96 29.11
C GLY A 308 7.73 -11.02 28.44
N LYS A 309 7.03 -10.66 27.36
CA LYS A 309 6.24 -11.61 26.56
C LYS A 309 7.11 -12.27 25.49
N PRO A 310 6.88 -13.55 25.15
CA PRO A 310 7.62 -14.28 24.12
C PRO A 310 7.18 -13.84 22.71
N ALA A 311 7.61 -12.67 22.26
CA ALA A 311 7.32 -12.10 20.95
C ALA A 311 8.49 -12.18 19.97
N GLU A 312 9.48 -13.03 20.24
CA GLU A 312 10.68 -13.18 19.42
C GLU A 312 10.36 -13.70 18.02
N ALA A 313 9.50 -14.71 17.94
CA ALA A 313 9.14 -15.35 16.68
C ALA A 313 7.94 -14.67 16.00
N THR A 314 6.85 -14.45 16.74
CA THR A 314 5.59 -13.89 16.21
C THR A 314 5.05 -12.81 17.13
N VAL A 315 4.40 -11.78 16.57
CA VAL A 315 3.68 -10.78 17.37
C VAL A 315 2.46 -11.42 17.99
N THR A 316 2.23 -11.23 19.30
CA THR A 316 1.07 -11.79 20.02
C THR A 316 -0.17 -10.92 19.79
N ALA A 317 -0.44 -10.54 18.54
CA ALA A 317 -1.57 -9.69 18.22
C ALA A 317 -2.88 -10.49 18.25
N PRO A 318 -3.86 -10.15 19.12
CA PRO A 318 -5.14 -10.83 19.14
C PRO A 318 -5.90 -10.59 17.83
N LEU A 319 -6.53 -11.65 17.30
CA LEU A 319 -7.34 -11.55 16.10
C LEU A 319 -8.64 -10.79 16.39
N ARG A 320 -9.05 -9.92 15.48
CA ARG A 320 -10.35 -9.24 15.52
C ARG A 320 -11.50 -10.22 15.21
N ASP A 321 -11.27 -11.18 14.33
CA ASP A 321 -12.20 -12.25 13.97
C ASP A 321 -11.39 -13.49 13.53
N ASP A 322 -11.74 -14.67 14.04
CA ASP A 322 -11.09 -15.94 13.72
C ASP A 322 -11.98 -16.91 12.94
N THR A 323 -13.24 -16.56 12.74
CA THR A 323 -14.26 -17.44 12.14
C THR A 323 -13.89 -17.88 10.73
N GLY A 324 -13.41 -16.95 9.90
CA GLY A 324 -12.97 -17.24 8.53
C GLY A 324 -11.70 -18.07 8.50
N ALA A 325 -10.73 -17.76 9.37
CA ALA A 325 -9.49 -18.49 9.50
C ALA A 325 -9.72 -19.96 9.90
N LYS A 326 -10.58 -20.20 10.89
CA LYS A 326 -10.98 -21.57 11.31
C LYS A 326 -11.63 -22.35 10.16
N LYS A 327 -12.53 -21.72 9.40
CA LYS A 327 -13.15 -22.36 8.23
C LYS A 327 -12.14 -22.67 7.12
N ALA A 328 -11.21 -21.75 6.86
CA ALA A 328 -10.15 -21.95 5.87
C ALA A 328 -9.20 -23.08 6.31
N ALA A 329 -8.80 -23.13 7.58
CA ALA A 329 -7.97 -24.19 8.14
C ALA A 329 -8.67 -25.57 8.03
N ALA A 330 -9.93 -25.67 8.42
CA ALA A 330 -10.70 -26.92 8.30
C ALA A 330 -10.88 -27.38 6.84
N LYS A 331 -11.00 -26.43 5.88
CA LYS A 331 -11.04 -26.77 4.46
C LYS A 331 -9.68 -27.25 3.96
N HIS A 332 -8.61 -26.62 4.40
CA HIS A 332 -7.24 -27.02 4.05
C HIS A 332 -6.92 -28.41 4.59
N GLU A 333 -7.27 -28.70 5.85
CA GLU A 333 -7.09 -29.98 6.50
C GLU A 333 -7.78 -31.12 5.69
N LYS A 334 -9.01 -30.90 5.23
CA LYS A 334 -9.69 -31.86 4.35
C LYS A 334 -8.92 -32.14 3.05
N LEU A 335 -8.35 -31.11 2.41
CA LEU A 335 -7.54 -31.28 1.22
C LEU A 335 -6.23 -32.03 1.50
N VAL A 336 -5.62 -31.77 2.66
CA VAL A 336 -4.42 -32.51 3.12
C VAL A 336 -4.77 -33.98 3.36
N ASP A 337 -5.93 -34.27 3.97
CA ASP A 337 -6.39 -35.64 4.20
C ASP A 337 -6.69 -36.37 2.89
N GLU A 338 -7.39 -35.70 1.94
CA GLU A 338 -7.56 -36.25 0.57
C GLU A 338 -6.19 -36.57 -0.10
N GLY A 339 -5.23 -35.66 0.00
CA GLY A 339 -3.88 -35.88 -0.51
C GLY A 339 -3.18 -37.06 0.18
N ARG A 340 -3.37 -37.21 1.51
CA ARG A 340 -2.85 -38.34 2.29
C ARG A 340 -3.49 -39.66 1.82
N ASP A 341 -4.79 -39.70 1.58
CA ASP A 341 -5.49 -40.86 1.08
C ASP A 341 -5.04 -41.28 -0.31
N ILE A 342 -4.79 -40.32 -1.19
CA ILE A 342 -4.21 -40.57 -2.53
C ILE A 342 -2.83 -41.20 -2.37
N ARG A 343 -1.99 -40.64 -1.54
CA ARG A 343 -0.64 -41.19 -1.27
C ARG A 343 -0.71 -42.60 -0.72
N LEU A 344 -1.56 -42.86 0.28
CA LEU A 344 -1.69 -44.19 0.91
C LEU A 344 -2.18 -45.24 -0.08
N ARG A 345 -3.10 -44.91 -0.97
CA ARG A 345 -3.57 -45.85 -2.02
C ARG A 345 -2.47 -46.25 -3.00
N HIS A 346 -1.56 -45.34 -3.33
CA HIS A 346 -0.43 -45.63 -4.21
C HIS A 346 0.71 -46.37 -3.53
N LEU A 347 0.93 -46.10 -2.23
CA LEU A 347 1.89 -46.87 -1.42
C LEU A 347 1.58 -48.37 -1.37
N HIS A 348 0.30 -48.73 -1.28
CA HIS A 348 -0.15 -50.12 -1.27
C HIS A 348 0.02 -50.80 -2.65
N ARG A 349 0.11 -50.00 -3.72
CA ARG A 349 0.19 -50.50 -5.10
C ARG A 349 1.63 -50.77 -5.55
N ASP A 350 2.56 -49.89 -5.16
CA ASP A 350 3.93 -49.89 -5.69
C ASP A 350 5.00 -50.32 -4.66
N GLY A 351 4.62 -50.62 -3.40
CA GLY A 351 5.53 -51.13 -2.36
C GLY A 351 6.57 -50.10 -1.82
N ASP A 352 6.60 -48.90 -2.35
CA ASP A 352 7.54 -47.86 -1.97
C ASP A 352 6.90 -46.86 -1.01
N ALA A 353 7.38 -46.83 0.22
CA ALA A 353 6.95 -45.82 1.21
C ALA A 353 8.05 -44.77 1.39
N TYR A 354 7.59 -43.48 1.47
CA TYR A 354 8.48 -42.36 1.74
C TYR A 354 8.08 -41.69 3.07
N THR A 355 9.07 -41.16 3.80
CA THR A 355 8.84 -40.30 4.95
C THR A 355 8.26 -38.95 4.52
N ALA A 356 7.76 -38.13 5.47
CA ALA A 356 7.35 -36.76 5.21
C ALA A 356 8.51 -35.89 4.65
N GLU A 357 9.75 -36.28 4.89
CA GLU A 357 10.97 -35.61 4.40
C GLU A 357 11.45 -36.13 3.04
N GLY A 358 10.70 -37.04 2.41
CA GLY A 358 11.02 -37.57 1.07
C GLY A 358 12.00 -38.75 1.03
N SER A 359 12.44 -39.27 2.17
CA SER A 359 13.31 -40.45 2.25
C SER A 359 12.51 -41.72 2.03
N ARG A 360 13.03 -42.65 1.22
CA ARG A 360 12.42 -43.97 0.96
C ARG A 360 12.45 -44.85 2.21
N LEU A 361 11.29 -45.33 2.63
CA LEU A 361 11.20 -46.30 3.75
C LEU A 361 11.51 -47.69 3.23
N THR A 362 12.35 -48.43 3.94
CA THR A 362 12.58 -49.86 3.65
C THR A 362 11.34 -50.67 4.00
N PRO A 363 11.12 -51.86 3.40
CA PRO A 363 9.97 -52.74 3.67
C PRO A 363 9.80 -53.12 5.16
N SER A 364 10.86 -53.01 5.97
CA SER A 364 10.81 -53.23 7.43
C SER A 364 10.36 -52.03 8.24
N GLY A 365 10.04 -50.89 7.61
CA GLY A 365 9.64 -49.66 8.32
C GLY A 365 10.76 -48.96 9.09
N SER A 366 12.00 -49.43 8.99
CA SER A 366 13.18 -48.80 9.57
C SER A 366 13.77 -47.77 8.60
N ILE A 367 14.11 -46.61 9.11
CA ILE A 367 14.92 -45.61 8.37
C ILE A 367 16.27 -46.29 8.11
N PRO A 368 16.82 -46.34 6.86
CA PRO A 368 18.14 -46.84 6.63
C PRO A 368 19.11 -46.10 7.55
N ALA A 369 19.94 -46.86 8.29
CA ALA A 369 21.01 -46.24 9.05
C ALA A 369 21.84 -45.39 8.08
N VAL A 370 22.01 -44.10 8.38
CA VAL A 370 22.92 -43.25 7.61
C VAL A 370 24.30 -43.93 7.68
N ASP A 371 24.81 -44.32 6.53
CA ASP A 371 26.14 -44.91 6.47
C ASP A 371 27.17 -43.83 6.81
N PRO A 372 27.82 -43.87 7.97
CA PRO A 372 28.75 -42.85 8.40
C PRO A 372 29.91 -42.64 7.42
N ASP A 373 30.22 -43.66 6.60
CA ASP A 373 31.26 -43.58 5.59
C ASP A 373 30.79 -42.82 4.33
N ALA A 374 29.49 -42.84 4.03
CA ALA A 374 28.91 -42.06 2.92
C ALA A 374 28.85 -40.55 3.25
N GLU A 375 28.60 -40.19 4.51
CA GLU A 375 28.62 -38.81 4.97
C GLU A 375 30.04 -38.24 5.03
N ALA A 376 31.01 -39.07 5.42
CA ALA A 376 32.44 -38.73 5.37
C ALA A 376 32.96 -38.56 3.93
N ALA A 377 32.46 -39.34 2.97
CA ALA A 377 32.81 -39.22 1.55
C ALA A 377 32.22 -37.93 0.92
N GLN A 378 30.99 -37.52 1.27
CA GLN A 378 30.37 -36.27 0.79
C GLN A 378 31.08 -35.05 1.34
N THR A 379 31.43 -35.06 2.64
CA THR A 379 32.17 -33.95 3.27
C THR A 379 33.61 -33.84 2.77
N SER A 380 34.24 -34.92 2.34
CA SER A 380 35.57 -34.90 1.71
C SER A 380 35.55 -34.35 0.28
N HIS A 381 34.50 -34.68 -0.50
CA HIS A 381 34.31 -34.11 -1.84
C HIS A 381 34.00 -32.61 -1.84
N GLU A 382 33.27 -32.16 -0.85
CA GLU A 382 32.94 -30.73 -0.69
C GLU A 382 34.16 -29.90 -0.23
N LYS A 383 35.02 -30.46 0.61
CA LYS A 383 36.32 -29.86 0.97
C LYS A 383 37.32 -29.81 -0.19
N ASP A 384 37.35 -30.82 -1.05
CA ASP A 384 38.22 -30.85 -2.23
C ASP A 384 37.72 -29.89 -3.34
N ALA A 385 36.41 -29.72 -3.46
CA ALA A 385 35.82 -28.76 -4.39
C ALA A 385 36.12 -27.30 -3.95
N GLY A 386 36.01 -27.00 -2.64
CA GLY A 386 36.35 -25.69 -2.08
C GLY A 386 37.84 -25.36 -2.23
N ARG A 387 38.72 -26.35 -2.09
CA ARG A 387 40.19 -26.16 -2.21
C ARG A 387 40.65 -25.95 -3.65
N LYS A 388 39.91 -26.47 -4.65
CA LYS A 388 40.17 -26.20 -6.08
C LYS A 388 39.69 -24.82 -6.53
N ALA A 389 38.66 -24.25 -5.89
CA ALA A 389 38.20 -22.91 -6.15
C ALA A 389 39.19 -21.83 -5.63
N ASP A 390 39.76 -22.04 -4.42
CA ASP A 390 40.73 -21.11 -3.85
C ASP A 390 42.13 -21.18 -4.49
N GLY A 391 42.45 -22.27 -5.17
CA GLY A 391 43.74 -22.45 -5.85
C GLY A 391 43.85 -21.81 -7.22
N GLN A 392 42.73 -21.39 -7.81
CA GLN A 392 42.68 -20.78 -9.16
C GLN A 392 42.82 -19.26 -9.15
N ASP A 393 42.51 -18.62 -8.05
CA ASP A 393 42.63 -17.15 -7.91
C ASP A 393 44.04 -16.66 -7.50
N SER A 394 44.95 -17.57 -7.10
CA SER A 394 46.32 -17.17 -6.71
C SER A 394 47.39 -17.28 -7.80
N ALA A 395 47.05 -17.79 -9.02
CA ALA A 395 48.00 -17.99 -10.12
C ALA A 395 47.94 -16.92 -11.24
N GLY A 396 47.13 -15.86 -11.06
CA GLY A 396 46.88 -14.85 -12.10
C GLY A 396 47.55 -13.50 -11.95
N SER A 397 48.43 -13.28 -10.96
CA SER A 397 49.06 -11.98 -10.76
C SER A 397 50.60 -12.01 -10.65
N SER A 398 51.26 -12.45 -11.70
CA SER A 398 52.66 -12.08 -11.90
C SER A 398 53.06 -12.23 -13.38
N THR A 399 53.51 -11.15 -13.94
CA THR A 399 54.12 -10.86 -15.28
C THR A 399 53.20 -10.01 -16.13
N SER A 400 53.47 -8.72 -16.37
CA SER A 400 54.57 -8.18 -17.12
C SER A 400 54.66 -6.65 -16.98
N SER A 401 55.76 -6.18 -16.44
CA SER A 401 56.34 -4.87 -16.70
C SER A 401 57.43 -5.05 -17.75
N SER A 402 57.30 -4.35 -18.91
CA SER A 402 58.43 -3.86 -19.71
C SER A 402 57.83 -3.07 -20.90
N SER A 403 58.01 -1.78 -20.89
CA SER A 403 58.93 -0.97 -21.75
C SER A 403 58.56 -0.94 -23.21
N THR A 404 58.38 0.24 -23.70
CA THR A 404 59.07 1.03 -24.72
C THR A 404 58.12 1.79 -25.62
N ASP A 405 58.54 3.03 -25.74
CA ASP A 405 58.31 4.11 -26.71
C ASP A 405 56.95 4.81 -26.70
#